data_e07bf159a57d09c9432ea161d92d5471
#
_entry.id   e07bf159a57d09c9432ea161d92d5471
#
_cell.length_a   1.000
_cell.length_b   1.000
_cell.length_c   1.000
_cell.angle_alpha   90.00
_cell.angle_beta   90.00
_cell.angle_gamma   90.00
#
_symmetry.space_group_name_H-M   'P 1'
#
loop_
_entity.id
_entity.type
_entity.pdbx_description
1 polymer ?
#
loop_
_entity_poly.entity_id
_entity_poly.type
_entity_poly.pdbx_seq_one_letter_code
_entity_poly.pdbx_strand_id
1 'polypeptide(L)'
;QEEISFAVVMPKEYIEKKDLSKLERSINIPVKTSFYSKNDDIDLEDYMSSADIIIARNYLIEEAIYEEKIATLDNSLISNIGYINPQFLNSNYDNGRKYSVPLTWGGIGILYRKDKFDNPPATWRWLLDSDKYSGRVALINDGRTLIQLALKYIGISANSNDPSWINQAEGLLKRQKEHIKNFGNSDGIALILDNEVDLAIATNEEALKVMEQNDEIGFVYPREGSLIWQDIICISANSNNIESAHYYINAILDAEIGRNIAVNNQ
;
A
#
# COMPACT_ATOMS: atom_id res chain seq x y z
N GLN A 1 24.03 6.29 -31.89
CA GLN A 1 23.02 5.27 -31.62
C GLN A 1 22.56 5.54 -30.18
N GLU A 2 21.31 5.92 -30.01
CA GLU A 2 20.70 5.94 -28.68
C GLU A 2 20.74 4.52 -28.15
N GLU A 3 21.36 4.33 -27.01
CA GLU A 3 21.41 3.05 -26.32
C GLU A 3 19.96 2.73 -25.90
N ILE A 4 19.39 1.67 -26.44
CA ILE A 4 18.03 1.22 -26.07
C ILE A 4 18.10 0.89 -24.58
N SER A 5 17.46 1.70 -23.76
CA SER A 5 17.38 1.49 -22.32
C SER A 5 15.93 1.25 -21.93
N PHE A 6 15.73 0.30 -21.03
CA PHE A 6 14.43 0.00 -20.43
C PHE A 6 14.32 0.70 -19.09
N ALA A 7 13.31 1.54 -18.91
CA ALA A 7 13.17 2.38 -17.73
C ALA A 7 12.09 1.87 -16.80
N VAL A 8 12.43 1.69 -15.51
CA VAL A 8 11.52 1.22 -14.47
C VAL A 8 11.47 2.22 -13.33
N VAL A 9 10.28 2.57 -12.87
CA VAL A 9 10.03 3.41 -11.70
C VAL A 9 9.35 2.59 -10.62
N MET A 10 9.93 2.55 -9.41
CA MET A 10 9.41 1.74 -8.32
C MET A 10 9.80 2.32 -6.95
N PRO A 11 9.11 1.91 -5.86
CA PRO A 11 9.55 2.22 -4.51
C PRO A 11 10.93 1.63 -4.21
N LYS A 12 11.73 2.38 -3.44
CA LYS A 12 13.14 2.06 -3.15
C LYS A 12 13.32 0.73 -2.41
N GLU A 13 12.38 0.36 -1.57
CA GLU A 13 12.44 -0.79 -0.68
C GLU A 13 12.08 -2.11 -1.36
N TYR A 14 11.65 -2.07 -2.63
CA TYR A 14 11.03 -3.23 -3.28
C TYR A 14 11.98 -4.36 -3.63
N ILE A 15 13.20 -4.04 -4.11
CA ILE A 15 13.98 -5.03 -4.82
C ILE A 15 15.48 -4.93 -4.51
N GLU A 16 16.12 -6.07 -4.29
CA GLU A 16 17.58 -6.15 -4.11
C GLU A 16 18.32 -6.21 -5.45
N LYS A 17 19.61 -5.81 -5.44
CA LYS A 17 20.46 -5.84 -6.64
C LYS A 17 20.52 -7.20 -7.33
N LYS A 18 20.47 -8.31 -6.58
CA LYS A 18 20.50 -9.66 -7.16
C LYS A 18 19.27 -9.95 -8.02
N ASP A 19 18.09 -9.46 -7.58
CA ASP A 19 16.82 -9.67 -8.29
C ASP A 19 16.70 -8.70 -9.46
N LEU A 20 17.18 -7.44 -9.34
CA LEU A 20 17.32 -6.53 -10.49
C LEU A 20 18.16 -7.17 -11.61
N SER A 21 19.29 -7.80 -11.27
CA SER A 21 20.12 -8.49 -12.27
C SER A 21 19.44 -9.71 -12.91
N LYS A 22 18.48 -10.36 -12.21
CA LYS A 22 17.64 -11.41 -12.81
C LYS A 22 16.64 -10.82 -13.81
N LEU A 23 16.00 -9.70 -13.44
CA LEU A 23 15.03 -9.01 -14.29
C LEU A 23 15.69 -8.46 -15.56
N GLU A 24 16.87 -7.83 -15.46
CA GLU A 24 17.64 -7.39 -16.63
C GLU A 24 17.91 -8.52 -17.61
N ARG A 25 18.32 -9.68 -17.09
CA ARG A 25 18.58 -10.86 -17.93
C ARG A 25 17.33 -11.41 -18.60
N SER A 26 16.16 -11.27 -17.96
CA SER A 26 14.89 -11.78 -18.51
C SER A 26 14.46 -11.05 -19.78
N ILE A 27 14.80 -9.78 -19.93
CA ILE A 27 14.44 -8.96 -21.09
C ILE A 27 15.62 -8.70 -22.03
N ASN A 28 16.85 -9.07 -21.62
CA ASN A 28 18.10 -8.86 -22.37
C ASN A 28 18.31 -7.41 -22.84
N ILE A 29 17.85 -6.45 -22.03
CA ILE A 29 18.01 -5.00 -22.25
C ILE A 29 18.52 -4.41 -20.92
N PRO A 30 19.47 -3.46 -20.94
CA PRO A 30 19.90 -2.75 -19.73
C PRO A 30 18.71 -2.03 -19.07
N VAL A 31 18.52 -2.22 -17.76
CA VAL A 31 17.43 -1.62 -17.01
C VAL A 31 17.91 -0.41 -16.21
N LYS A 32 17.35 0.75 -16.50
CA LYS A 32 17.53 1.95 -15.71
C LYS A 32 16.40 2.04 -14.68
N THR A 33 16.71 1.82 -13.41
CA THR A 33 15.71 1.91 -12.34
C THR A 33 15.78 3.26 -11.64
N SER A 34 14.66 3.95 -11.57
CA SER A 34 14.45 5.16 -10.76
C SER A 34 13.64 4.79 -9.53
N PHE A 35 14.11 5.21 -8.36
CA PHE A 35 13.49 4.90 -7.08
C PHE A 35 12.85 6.14 -6.46
N TYR A 36 11.69 5.94 -5.83
CA TYR A 36 11.05 6.93 -4.96
C TYR A 36 10.80 6.33 -3.57
N SER A 37 10.63 7.19 -2.56
CA SER A 37 10.23 6.73 -1.23
C SER A 37 8.71 6.52 -1.19
N LYS A 38 8.24 5.44 -0.56
CA LYS A 38 6.81 5.15 -0.38
C LYS A 38 6.05 6.27 0.36
N ASN A 39 6.77 7.09 1.12
CA ASN A 39 6.21 8.20 1.90
C ASN A 39 6.22 9.52 1.13
N ASP A 40 6.83 9.55 -0.06
CA ASP A 40 6.82 10.73 -0.90
C ASP A 40 5.45 10.88 -1.57
N ASP A 41 4.97 12.11 -1.62
CA ASP A 41 3.81 12.47 -2.45
C ASP A 41 4.32 12.62 -3.90
N ILE A 42 4.26 11.51 -4.64
CA ILE A 42 4.78 11.45 -6.01
C ILE A 42 3.72 11.85 -7.01
N ASP A 43 4.10 12.69 -7.96
CA ASP A 43 3.36 12.89 -9.19
C ASP A 43 3.83 11.87 -10.23
N LEU A 44 2.95 10.93 -10.60
CA LEU A 44 3.29 9.93 -11.62
C LEU A 44 3.52 10.55 -13.00
N GLU A 45 3.01 11.74 -13.28
CA GLU A 45 3.22 12.45 -14.54
C GLU A 45 4.70 12.67 -14.85
N ASP A 46 5.50 12.97 -13.82
CA ASP A 46 6.94 13.17 -13.94
C ASP A 46 7.66 11.93 -14.50
N TYR A 47 7.07 10.75 -14.32
CA TYR A 47 7.65 9.47 -14.73
C TYR A 47 6.99 8.86 -15.97
N MET A 48 5.70 9.16 -16.23
CA MET A 48 4.93 8.57 -17.33
C MET A 48 5.53 8.78 -18.71
N SER A 49 6.22 9.91 -18.91
CA SER A 49 6.84 10.25 -20.20
C SER A 49 8.15 9.50 -20.47
N SER A 50 8.79 8.95 -19.44
CA SER A 50 10.15 8.39 -19.53
C SER A 50 10.27 6.96 -19.04
N ALA A 51 9.25 6.39 -18.40
CA ALA A 51 9.26 5.04 -17.89
C ALA A 51 8.56 4.06 -18.87
N ASP A 52 9.08 2.83 -18.94
CA ASP A 52 8.40 1.71 -19.56
C ASP A 52 7.49 1.00 -18.56
N ILE A 53 8.00 0.78 -17.34
CA ILE A 53 7.28 0.15 -16.24
C ILE A 53 7.14 1.13 -15.07
N ILE A 54 5.97 1.13 -14.48
CA ILE A 54 5.66 1.89 -13.26
C ILE A 54 5.07 0.93 -12.22
N ILE A 55 5.64 0.98 -11.01
CA ILE A 55 5.10 0.29 -9.83
C ILE A 55 4.71 1.35 -8.82
N ALA A 56 3.42 1.45 -8.52
CA ALA A 56 2.90 2.49 -7.63
C ALA A 56 1.62 2.04 -6.91
N ARG A 57 1.19 2.83 -5.94
CA ARG A 57 -0.07 2.64 -5.21
C ARG A 57 -1.26 2.60 -6.17
N ASN A 58 -2.21 1.73 -5.86
CA ASN A 58 -3.39 1.50 -6.69
C ASN A 58 -4.19 2.76 -7.01
N TYR A 59 -4.31 3.72 -6.10
CA TYR A 59 -5.05 4.96 -6.36
C TYR A 59 -4.39 5.85 -7.42
N LEU A 60 -3.06 5.87 -7.50
CA LEU A 60 -2.30 6.60 -8.53
C LEU A 60 -2.48 5.93 -9.91
N ILE A 61 -2.47 4.59 -9.94
CA ILE A 61 -2.66 3.83 -11.18
C ILE A 61 -4.12 3.93 -11.66
N GLU A 62 -5.11 3.96 -10.76
CA GLU A 62 -6.52 4.19 -11.11
C GLU A 62 -6.70 5.50 -11.88
N GLU A 63 -6.10 6.59 -11.40
CA GLU A 63 -6.12 7.90 -12.07
C GLU A 63 -5.46 7.83 -13.45
N ALA A 64 -4.26 7.24 -13.52
CA ALA A 64 -3.53 7.09 -14.77
C ALA A 64 -4.24 6.21 -15.82
N ILE A 65 -5.00 5.20 -15.39
CA ILE A 65 -5.86 4.40 -16.29
C ILE A 65 -7.00 5.26 -16.82
N TYR A 66 -7.65 6.04 -15.96
CA TYR A 66 -8.74 6.93 -16.35
C TYR A 66 -8.29 7.98 -17.38
N GLU A 67 -7.06 8.45 -17.26
CA GLU A 67 -6.43 9.41 -18.17
C GLU A 67 -5.80 8.78 -19.42
N GLU A 68 -6.00 7.47 -19.64
CA GLU A 68 -5.45 6.71 -20.77
C GLU A 68 -3.91 6.72 -20.86
N LYS A 69 -3.23 6.88 -19.73
CA LYS A 69 -1.76 6.92 -19.64
C LYS A 69 -1.11 5.54 -19.47
N ILE A 70 -1.91 4.49 -19.35
CA ILE A 70 -1.47 3.11 -19.15
C ILE A 70 -1.80 2.26 -20.38
N ALA A 71 -0.83 1.50 -20.87
CA ALA A 71 -1.02 0.58 -21.99
C ALA A 71 -1.83 -0.65 -21.55
N THR A 72 -2.57 -1.24 -22.49
CA THR A 72 -3.25 -2.50 -22.26
C THR A 72 -2.27 -3.66 -22.17
N LEU A 73 -2.52 -4.61 -21.28
CA LEU A 73 -1.73 -5.82 -21.11
C LEU A 73 -2.21 -6.94 -22.05
N ASP A 74 -1.25 -7.64 -22.64
CA ASP A 74 -1.49 -8.95 -23.23
C ASP A 74 -1.17 -10.03 -22.18
N ASN A 75 -2.21 -10.50 -21.51
CA ASN A 75 -2.08 -11.51 -20.45
C ASN A 75 -1.53 -12.86 -20.97
N SER A 76 -1.52 -13.09 -22.28
CA SER A 76 -0.90 -14.31 -22.87
C SER A 76 0.63 -14.29 -22.73
N LEU A 77 1.23 -13.12 -22.58
CA LEU A 77 2.67 -12.93 -22.37
C LEU A 77 3.06 -12.96 -20.88
N ILE A 78 2.07 -12.98 -19.96
CA ILE A 78 2.28 -12.93 -18.50
C ILE A 78 1.80 -14.24 -17.87
N SER A 79 2.49 -15.35 -18.15
CA SER A 79 2.09 -16.68 -17.63
C SER A 79 2.09 -16.76 -16.11
N ASN A 80 2.96 -16.01 -15.43
CA ASN A 80 3.09 -15.96 -13.97
C ASN A 80 1.93 -15.22 -13.28
N ILE A 81 1.01 -14.60 -14.01
CA ILE A 81 -0.23 -14.02 -13.45
C ILE A 81 -1.05 -15.09 -12.67
N GLY A 82 -0.89 -16.36 -13.03
CA GLY A 82 -1.50 -17.49 -12.35
C GLY A 82 -1.04 -17.70 -10.89
N TYR A 83 0.06 -17.10 -10.47
CA TYR A 83 0.54 -17.12 -9.08
C TYR A 83 -0.18 -16.09 -8.19
N ILE A 84 -0.89 -15.13 -8.79
CA ILE A 84 -1.60 -14.09 -8.04
C ILE A 84 -2.88 -14.69 -7.46
N ASN A 85 -3.13 -14.42 -6.17
CA ASN A 85 -4.38 -14.82 -5.55
C ASN A 85 -5.57 -14.19 -6.30
N PRO A 86 -6.55 -15.01 -6.77
CA PRO A 86 -7.69 -14.53 -7.57
C PRO A 86 -8.48 -13.37 -6.96
N GLN A 87 -8.52 -13.24 -5.64
CA GLN A 87 -9.19 -12.12 -4.97
C GLN A 87 -8.62 -10.75 -5.33
N PHE A 88 -7.35 -10.69 -5.78
CA PHE A 88 -6.68 -9.45 -6.18
C PHE A 88 -6.72 -9.19 -7.70
N LEU A 89 -7.26 -10.13 -8.48
CA LEU A 89 -7.32 -10.02 -9.95
C LEU A 89 -8.50 -9.16 -10.44
N ASN A 90 -9.43 -8.80 -9.56
CA ASN A 90 -10.56 -7.94 -9.93
C ASN A 90 -10.53 -6.66 -9.10
N SER A 91 -10.62 -5.53 -9.76
CA SER A 91 -10.82 -4.22 -9.15
C SER A 91 -11.88 -3.44 -9.90
N ASN A 92 -12.50 -2.47 -9.23
CA ASN A 92 -13.54 -1.65 -9.86
C ASN A 92 -13.00 -0.73 -10.96
N TYR A 93 -11.70 -0.37 -10.90
CA TYR A 93 -11.04 0.50 -11.86
C TYR A 93 -10.35 -0.26 -13.00
N ASP A 94 -10.06 -1.55 -12.82
CA ASP A 94 -9.37 -2.38 -13.82
C ASP A 94 -9.96 -3.78 -13.84
N ASN A 95 -11.13 -3.91 -14.47
CA ASN A 95 -11.84 -5.18 -14.55
C ASN A 95 -11.10 -6.18 -15.44
N GLY A 96 -10.81 -7.35 -14.88
CA GLY A 96 -10.08 -8.42 -15.57
C GLY A 96 -8.57 -8.15 -15.73
N ARG A 97 -8.04 -7.17 -15.00
CA ARG A 97 -6.61 -6.80 -15.06
C ARG A 97 -6.14 -6.54 -16.49
N LYS A 98 -6.86 -5.67 -17.16
CA LYS A 98 -6.59 -5.27 -18.54
C LYS A 98 -5.38 -4.33 -18.65
N TYR A 99 -5.09 -3.55 -17.61
CA TYR A 99 -4.08 -2.48 -17.60
C TYR A 99 -2.98 -2.69 -16.59
N SER A 100 -3.23 -3.50 -15.54
CA SER A 100 -2.33 -3.55 -14.40
C SER A 100 -2.32 -4.91 -13.72
N VAL A 101 -1.23 -5.21 -13.00
CA VAL A 101 -1.10 -6.44 -12.22
C VAL A 101 -0.75 -6.08 -10.77
N PRO A 102 -1.45 -6.63 -9.75
CA PRO A 102 -1.08 -6.43 -8.36
C PRO A 102 0.25 -7.14 -8.04
N LEU A 103 1.16 -6.42 -7.40
CA LEU A 103 2.48 -6.93 -7.04
C LEU A 103 2.58 -7.21 -5.54
N THR A 104 2.19 -6.24 -4.71
CA THR A 104 2.12 -6.40 -3.26
C THR A 104 0.81 -5.83 -2.73
N TRP A 105 0.49 -6.18 -1.49
CA TRP A 105 -0.66 -5.64 -0.79
C TRP A 105 -0.39 -5.56 0.71
N GLY A 106 -1.11 -4.69 1.37
CA GLY A 106 -1.09 -4.58 2.81
C GLY A 106 -2.41 -4.05 3.34
N GLY A 107 -2.51 -4.01 4.64
CA GLY A 107 -3.70 -3.53 5.32
C GLY A 107 -3.35 -2.69 6.54
N ILE A 108 -4.29 -1.84 6.93
CA ILE A 108 -4.18 -0.97 8.11
C ILE A 108 -4.90 -1.65 9.26
N GLY A 109 -4.27 -1.65 10.44
CA GLY A 109 -4.85 -2.25 11.64
C GLY A 109 -4.48 -1.48 12.89
N ILE A 110 -4.73 -2.14 14.02
CA ILE A 110 -4.43 -1.61 15.35
C ILE A 110 -3.20 -2.29 15.90
N LEU A 111 -2.16 -1.52 16.12
CA LEU A 111 -0.99 -1.88 16.91
C LEU A 111 -1.33 -1.61 18.38
N TYR A 112 -1.05 -2.54 19.27
CA TYR A 112 -1.43 -2.42 20.67
C TYR A 112 -0.43 -3.09 21.62
N ARG A 113 -0.39 -2.61 22.86
CA ARG A 113 0.38 -3.23 23.95
C ARG A 113 -0.40 -4.39 24.56
N LYS A 114 0.14 -5.63 24.50
CA LYS A 114 -0.52 -6.85 25.00
C LYS A 114 -0.78 -6.79 26.51
N ASP A 115 0.11 -6.15 27.27
CA ASP A 115 -0.03 -6.02 28.73
C ASP A 115 -1.19 -5.11 29.18
N LYS A 116 -1.81 -4.36 28.27
CA LYS A 116 -2.94 -3.45 28.55
C LYS A 116 -4.31 -4.04 28.19
N PHE A 117 -4.34 -5.21 27.56
CA PHE A 117 -5.56 -5.80 27.04
C PHE A 117 -5.63 -7.30 27.33
N ASP A 118 -6.71 -7.75 27.98
CA ASP A 118 -6.97 -9.18 28.20
C ASP A 118 -7.22 -9.92 26.86
N ASN A 119 -7.76 -9.22 25.88
CA ASN A 119 -8.00 -9.69 24.52
C ASN A 119 -7.62 -8.62 23.51
N PRO A 120 -7.21 -9.00 22.26
CA PRO A 120 -6.89 -8.03 21.22
C PRO A 120 -8.01 -7.01 21.01
N PRO A 121 -7.70 -5.70 20.95
CA PRO A 121 -8.69 -4.63 20.83
C PRO A 121 -9.25 -4.50 19.41
N ALA A 122 -9.90 -5.54 18.88
CA ALA A 122 -10.31 -5.71 17.49
C ALA A 122 -11.53 -4.85 17.12
N THR A 123 -11.49 -3.55 17.37
CA THR A 123 -12.54 -2.59 16.95
C THR A 123 -11.95 -1.18 16.84
N TRP A 124 -12.30 -0.47 15.77
CA TRP A 124 -11.93 0.93 15.57
C TRP A 124 -12.47 1.86 16.65
N ARG A 125 -13.48 1.42 17.40
CA ARG A 125 -14.07 2.20 18.50
C ARG A 125 -13.02 2.78 19.44
N TRP A 126 -12.02 1.97 19.82
CA TRP A 126 -11.05 2.38 20.83
C TRP A 126 -10.15 3.54 20.41
N LEU A 127 -10.00 3.74 19.08
CA LEU A 127 -9.20 4.81 18.51
C LEU A 127 -10.05 6.00 18.07
N LEU A 128 -11.31 5.73 17.64
CA LEU A 128 -12.11 6.73 16.93
C LEU A 128 -13.34 7.22 17.70
N ASP A 129 -13.80 6.52 18.76
CA ASP A 129 -15.04 6.84 19.48
C ASP A 129 -15.01 6.39 20.95
N SER A 130 -13.93 6.69 21.66
CA SER A 130 -13.80 6.31 23.07
C SER A 130 -12.83 7.22 23.82
N ASP A 131 -13.21 7.58 25.03
CA ASP A 131 -12.39 8.30 26.01
C ASP A 131 -11.58 7.36 26.92
N LYS A 132 -11.86 6.04 26.88
CA LYS A 132 -11.25 5.05 27.76
C LYS A 132 -9.73 5.06 27.75
N TYR A 133 -9.13 5.33 26.58
CA TYR A 133 -7.68 5.40 26.40
C TYR A 133 -7.21 6.82 26.07
N SER A 134 -7.92 7.83 26.62
CA SER A 134 -7.60 9.25 26.42
C SER A 134 -6.13 9.54 26.76
N GLY A 135 -5.43 10.21 25.84
CA GLY A 135 -4.01 10.50 25.95
C GLY A 135 -3.08 9.28 25.73
N ARG A 136 -3.63 8.10 25.40
CA ARG A 136 -2.89 6.85 25.17
C ARG A 136 -3.10 6.29 23.77
N VAL A 137 -3.59 7.10 22.83
CA VAL A 137 -3.87 6.73 21.42
C VAL A 137 -3.04 7.59 20.49
N ALA A 138 -2.43 6.97 19.47
CA ALA A 138 -1.81 7.65 18.35
C ALA A 138 -2.54 7.32 17.04
N LEU A 139 -2.82 8.34 16.24
CA LEU A 139 -3.39 8.22 14.90
C LEU A 139 -2.36 8.68 13.85
N ILE A 140 -2.58 8.26 12.60
CA ILE A 140 -1.79 8.71 11.45
C ILE A 140 -2.17 10.15 11.07
N ASN A 141 -1.24 10.88 10.45
CA ASN A 141 -1.48 12.21 9.91
C ASN A 141 -1.91 12.15 8.42
N ASP A 142 -2.92 11.34 8.15
CA ASP A 142 -3.55 11.23 6.84
C ASP A 142 -5.08 11.34 6.98
N GLY A 143 -5.59 12.52 6.68
CA GLY A 143 -7.02 12.83 6.81
C GLY A 143 -7.90 11.95 5.92
N ARG A 144 -7.44 11.56 4.72
CA ARG A 144 -8.19 10.68 3.83
C ARG A 144 -8.38 9.31 4.47
N THR A 145 -7.30 8.69 4.91
CA THR A 145 -7.34 7.38 5.59
C THR A 145 -8.18 7.44 6.86
N LEU A 146 -8.04 8.50 7.68
CA LEU A 146 -8.85 8.64 8.90
C LEU A 146 -10.35 8.74 8.61
N ILE A 147 -10.76 9.50 7.59
CA ILE A 147 -12.17 9.56 7.16
C ILE A 147 -12.64 8.18 6.68
N GLN A 148 -11.84 7.48 5.88
CA GLN A 148 -12.18 6.13 5.40
C GLN A 148 -12.34 5.11 6.54
N LEU A 149 -11.46 5.14 7.55
CA LEU A 149 -11.57 4.30 8.74
C LEU A 149 -12.80 4.66 9.59
N ALA A 150 -13.11 5.95 9.73
CA ALA A 150 -14.30 6.41 10.43
C ALA A 150 -15.59 5.98 9.70
N LEU A 151 -15.62 6.04 8.36
CA LEU A 151 -16.72 5.50 7.55
C LEU A 151 -16.89 3.99 7.78
N LYS A 152 -15.79 3.23 7.76
CA LYS A 152 -15.83 1.78 8.07
C LYS A 152 -16.39 1.53 9.46
N TYR A 153 -15.95 2.29 10.46
CA TYR A 153 -16.43 2.16 11.83
C TYR A 153 -17.94 2.38 11.96
N ILE A 154 -18.51 3.37 11.26
CA ILE A 154 -19.97 3.61 11.25
C ILE A 154 -20.74 2.71 10.29
N GLY A 155 -20.10 1.69 9.68
CA GLY A 155 -20.74 0.69 8.82
C GLY A 155 -20.98 1.15 7.37
N ILE A 156 -20.30 2.21 6.94
CA ILE A 156 -20.39 2.77 5.58
C ILE A 156 -19.17 2.34 4.75
N SER A 157 -19.35 2.28 3.42
CA SER A 157 -18.22 2.04 2.51
C SER A 157 -17.14 3.10 2.70
N ALA A 158 -15.87 2.66 2.83
CA ALA A 158 -14.72 3.56 2.89
C ALA A 158 -14.58 4.46 1.65
N ASN A 159 -15.15 4.05 0.52
CA ASN A 159 -15.14 4.77 -0.75
C ASN A 159 -16.43 5.60 -0.97
N SER A 160 -17.22 5.85 0.07
CA SER A 160 -18.40 6.68 -0.04
C SER A 160 -18.05 8.14 -0.33
N ASN A 161 -18.68 8.71 -1.36
CA ASN A 161 -18.57 10.12 -1.71
C ASN A 161 -19.79 10.94 -1.25
N ASP A 162 -20.68 10.35 -0.46
CA ASP A 162 -21.86 11.06 0.07
C ASP A 162 -21.42 12.06 1.15
N PRO A 163 -21.67 13.38 0.94
CA PRO A 163 -21.25 14.41 1.87
C PRO A 163 -21.84 14.24 3.28
N SER A 164 -23.01 13.63 3.42
CA SER A 164 -23.65 13.43 4.73
C SER A 164 -22.88 12.44 5.58
N TRP A 165 -22.39 11.34 4.98
CA TRP A 165 -21.57 10.35 5.65
C TRP A 165 -20.16 10.86 5.95
N ILE A 166 -19.58 11.61 5.01
CA ILE A 166 -18.27 12.26 5.20
C ILE A 166 -18.34 13.25 6.37
N ASN A 167 -19.37 14.10 6.45
CA ASN A 167 -19.56 15.02 7.57
C ASN A 167 -19.76 14.30 8.89
N GLN A 168 -20.45 13.16 8.90
CA GLN A 168 -20.61 12.34 10.11
C GLN A 168 -19.26 11.76 10.57
N ALA A 169 -18.46 11.22 9.66
CA ALA A 169 -17.12 10.72 9.93
C ALA A 169 -16.18 11.83 10.45
N GLU A 170 -16.22 13.01 9.84
CA GLU A 170 -15.47 14.18 10.29
C GLU A 170 -15.89 14.62 11.70
N GLY A 171 -17.19 14.66 11.97
CA GLY A 171 -17.73 14.98 13.28
C GLY A 171 -17.25 14.01 14.37
N LEU A 172 -17.14 12.71 14.06
CA LEU A 172 -16.59 11.69 14.93
C LEU A 172 -15.12 11.97 15.25
N LEU A 173 -14.30 12.19 14.23
CA LEU A 173 -12.87 12.47 14.37
C LEU A 173 -12.61 13.78 15.14
N LYS A 174 -13.42 14.81 14.91
CA LYS A 174 -13.33 16.08 15.65
C LYS A 174 -13.57 15.90 17.17
N ARG A 175 -14.55 15.07 17.54
CA ARG A 175 -14.80 14.76 18.96
C ARG A 175 -13.67 13.93 19.56
N GLN A 176 -13.15 12.97 18.80
CA GLN A 176 -12.08 12.11 19.28
C GLN A 176 -10.73 12.83 19.44
N LYS A 177 -10.53 13.96 18.75
CA LYS A 177 -9.26 14.70 18.69
C LYS A 177 -8.68 15.02 20.08
N GLU A 178 -9.52 15.40 21.05
CA GLU A 178 -9.06 15.74 22.41
C GLU A 178 -8.52 14.55 23.20
N HIS A 179 -8.84 13.32 22.78
CA HIS A 179 -8.39 12.07 23.39
C HIS A 179 -7.13 11.50 22.74
N ILE A 180 -6.66 12.08 21.64
CA ILE A 180 -5.51 11.60 20.89
C ILE A 180 -4.22 12.24 21.41
N LYS A 181 -3.24 11.41 21.74
CA LYS A 181 -1.91 11.84 22.18
C LYS A 181 -1.12 12.49 21.05
N ASN A 182 -1.16 11.87 19.86
CA ASN A 182 -0.37 12.31 18.70
C ASN A 182 -1.04 11.95 17.38
N PHE A 183 -0.78 12.80 16.38
CA PHE A 183 -1.07 12.56 14.97
C PHE A 183 0.26 12.56 14.19
N GLY A 184 0.77 11.39 13.78
CA GLY A 184 2.02 11.28 13.04
C GLY A 184 2.12 9.94 12.31
N ASN A 185 2.83 9.91 11.18
CA ASN A 185 2.91 8.70 10.34
C ASN A 185 3.80 7.61 10.94
N SER A 186 4.97 7.96 11.48
CA SER A 186 5.89 7.01 12.12
C SER A 186 5.95 7.17 13.65
N ASP A 187 5.48 8.27 14.16
CA ASP A 187 5.59 8.60 15.59
C ASP A 187 4.74 7.68 16.47
N GLY A 188 3.62 7.15 15.94
CA GLY A 188 2.76 6.22 16.68
C GLY A 188 3.50 4.92 17.06
N ILE A 189 4.39 4.44 16.20
CA ILE A 189 5.22 3.26 16.47
C ILE A 189 6.26 3.57 17.56
N ALA A 190 6.98 4.68 17.46
CA ALA A 190 7.92 5.10 18.48
C ALA A 190 7.23 5.26 19.83
N LEU A 191 6.09 5.95 19.86
CA LEU A 191 5.31 6.18 21.09
C LEU A 191 4.82 4.88 21.75
N ILE A 192 4.44 3.85 20.97
CA ILE A 192 4.01 2.57 21.55
C ILE A 192 5.19 1.78 22.11
N LEU A 193 6.35 1.84 21.46
CA LEU A 193 7.61 1.23 21.94
C LEU A 193 8.10 1.93 23.21
N ASP A 194 7.98 3.24 23.29
CA ASP A 194 8.36 4.06 24.45
C ASP A 194 7.31 4.02 25.58
N ASN A 195 6.25 3.21 25.42
CA ASN A 195 5.17 3.10 26.39
C ASN A 195 4.40 4.43 26.65
N GLU A 196 4.41 5.33 25.68
CA GLU A 196 3.66 6.60 25.76
C GLU A 196 2.22 6.47 25.28
N VAL A 197 1.92 5.49 24.40
CA VAL A 197 0.56 5.13 23.98
C VAL A 197 0.33 3.62 24.12
N ASP A 198 -0.93 3.22 24.20
CA ASP A 198 -1.35 1.83 24.31
C ASP A 198 -1.93 1.30 22.99
N LEU A 199 -2.37 2.21 22.12
CA LEU A 199 -3.00 1.94 20.84
C LEU A 199 -2.44 2.88 19.76
N ALA A 200 -2.15 2.33 18.59
CA ALA A 200 -1.77 3.12 17.42
C ALA A 200 -2.37 2.51 16.13
N ILE A 201 -2.58 3.35 15.13
CA ILE A 201 -2.82 2.86 13.76
C ILE A 201 -1.46 2.53 13.13
N ALA A 202 -1.38 1.35 12.50
CA ALA A 202 -0.20 0.93 11.76
C ALA A 202 -0.59 0.09 10.54
N THR A 203 0.30 0.02 9.57
CA THR A 203 0.21 -1.00 8.51
C THR A 203 0.69 -2.35 9.04
N ASN A 204 0.29 -3.44 8.37
CA ASN A 204 0.81 -4.76 8.72
C ASN A 204 2.34 -4.86 8.55
N GLU A 205 2.94 -4.15 7.59
CA GLU A 205 4.39 -4.11 7.40
C GLU A 205 5.09 -3.51 8.61
N GLU A 206 4.63 -2.34 9.07
CA GLU A 206 5.16 -1.67 10.27
C GLU A 206 4.97 -2.52 11.52
N ALA A 207 3.79 -3.15 11.64
CA ALA A 207 3.47 -3.99 12.78
C ALA A 207 4.39 -5.22 12.87
N LEU A 208 4.67 -5.88 11.74
CA LEU A 208 5.57 -7.04 11.72
C LEU A 208 6.98 -6.67 12.20
N LYS A 209 7.56 -5.58 11.68
CA LYS A 209 8.88 -5.08 12.12
C LYS A 209 8.96 -4.81 13.62
N VAL A 210 7.90 -4.24 14.17
CA VAL A 210 7.83 -3.93 15.60
C VAL A 210 7.67 -5.20 16.43
N MET A 211 6.80 -6.12 16.01
CA MET A 211 6.54 -7.38 16.72
C MET A 211 7.74 -8.33 16.70
N GLU A 212 8.60 -8.28 15.68
CA GLU A 212 9.87 -9.01 15.66
C GLU A 212 10.86 -8.51 16.71
N GLN A 213 10.78 -7.23 17.07
CA GLN A 213 11.68 -6.59 18.04
C GLN A 213 11.12 -6.58 19.47
N ASN A 214 9.80 -6.73 19.61
CA ASN A 214 9.13 -6.60 20.90
C ASN A 214 7.88 -7.49 20.98
N ASP A 215 8.01 -8.59 21.71
CA ASP A 215 6.94 -9.58 21.92
C ASP A 215 5.73 -9.04 22.72
N GLU A 216 5.89 -7.91 23.41
CA GLU A 216 4.80 -7.26 24.17
C GLU A 216 3.83 -6.49 23.27
N ILE A 217 4.19 -6.29 22.01
CA ILE A 217 3.34 -5.61 21.03
C ILE A 217 2.54 -6.63 20.24
N GLY A 218 1.29 -6.30 19.95
CA GLY A 218 0.38 -7.08 19.12
C GLY A 218 -0.23 -6.24 18.02
N PHE A 219 -0.69 -6.90 16.98
CA PHE A 219 -1.41 -6.29 15.87
C PHE A 219 -2.71 -7.02 15.62
N VAL A 220 -3.78 -6.29 15.30
CA VAL A 220 -5.08 -6.89 15.01
C VAL A 220 -5.83 -6.08 13.95
N TYR A 221 -6.50 -6.78 13.03
CA TYR A 221 -7.48 -6.16 12.16
C TYR A 221 -8.82 -6.02 12.88
N PRO A 222 -9.43 -4.84 12.90
CA PRO A 222 -10.74 -4.62 13.50
C PRO A 222 -11.85 -5.39 12.78
N ARG A 223 -12.86 -5.82 13.54
CA ARG A 223 -14.01 -6.59 13.03
C ARG A 223 -14.91 -5.83 12.06
N GLU A 224 -14.89 -4.51 12.11
CA GLU A 224 -15.60 -3.63 11.17
C GLU A 224 -14.96 -3.66 9.77
N GLY A 225 -13.83 -4.34 9.66
CA GLY A 225 -12.98 -4.37 8.47
C GLY A 225 -11.96 -3.25 8.45
N SER A 226 -11.07 -3.32 7.48
CA SER A 226 -9.95 -2.38 7.33
C SER A 226 -9.84 -1.87 5.90
N LEU A 227 -8.87 -1.00 5.70
CA LEU A 227 -8.43 -0.55 4.37
C LEU A 227 -7.31 -1.47 3.91
N ILE A 228 -7.37 -1.85 2.64
CA ILE A 228 -6.33 -2.59 1.95
C ILE A 228 -5.76 -1.68 0.86
N TRP A 229 -4.45 -1.61 0.82
CA TRP A 229 -3.72 -0.99 -0.27
C TRP A 229 -3.03 -2.05 -1.13
N GLN A 230 -2.78 -1.73 -2.39
CA GLN A 230 -2.01 -2.55 -3.32
C GLN A 230 -0.98 -1.67 -4.00
N ASP A 231 0.21 -2.22 -4.22
CA ASP A 231 1.12 -1.69 -5.21
C ASP A 231 0.95 -2.50 -6.49
N ILE A 232 0.78 -1.77 -7.56
CA ILE A 232 0.38 -2.25 -8.87
C ILE A 232 1.52 -2.01 -9.84
N ILE A 233 1.80 -2.98 -10.70
CA ILE A 233 2.71 -2.83 -11.83
C ILE A 233 1.93 -2.63 -13.12
N CYS A 234 2.33 -1.66 -13.92
CA CYS A 234 1.72 -1.35 -15.21
C CYS A 234 2.77 -0.90 -16.24
N ILE A 235 2.36 -0.84 -17.50
CA ILE A 235 3.16 -0.37 -18.63
C ILE A 235 2.69 1.03 -18.98
N SER A 236 3.62 2.01 -19.11
CA SER A 236 3.29 3.34 -19.61
C SER A 236 2.77 3.29 -21.05
N ALA A 237 1.72 4.06 -21.36
CA ALA A 237 1.24 4.19 -22.74
C ALA A 237 2.29 4.81 -23.69
N ASN A 238 3.28 5.52 -23.16
CA ASN A 238 4.38 6.11 -23.91
C ASN A 238 5.56 5.16 -24.12
N SER A 239 5.52 3.92 -23.58
CA SER A 239 6.60 2.95 -23.75
C SER A 239 6.76 2.53 -25.21
N ASN A 240 8.01 2.53 -25.67
CA ASN A 240 8.40 1.96 -26.96
C ASN A 240 8.84 0.47 -26.83
N ASN A 241 8.84 -0.08 -25.61
CA ASN A 241 9.35 -1.41 -25.27
C ASN A 241 8.23 -2.33 -24.76
N ILE A 242 7.02 -2.24 -25.31
CA ILE A 242 5.80 -2.92 -24.81
C ILE A 242 5.99 -4.44 -24.62
N GLU A 243 6.60 -5.14 -25.59
CA GLU A 243 6.83 -6.58 -25.48
C GLU A 243 7.80 -6.91 -24.35
N SER A 244 8.92 -6.20 -24.26
CA SER A 244 9.90 -6.37 -23.18
C SER A 244 9.30 -6.04 -21.80
N ALA A 245 8.37 -5.09 -21.75
CA ALA A 245 7.64 -4.74 -20.54
C ALA A 245 6.76 -5.90 -20.05
N HIS A 246 6.10 -6.64 -20.95
CA HIS A 246 5.36 -7.85 -20.58
C HIS A 246 6.29 -8.94 -20.03
N TYR A 247 7.45 -9.16 -20.65
CA TYR A 247 8.43 -10.12 -20.13
C TYR A 247 9.00 -9.70 -18.78
N TYR A 248 9.21 -8.40 -18.56
CA TYR A 248 9.61 -7.86 -17.26
C TYR A 248 8.54 -8.12 -16.19
N ILE A 249 7.25 -7.82 -16.51
CA ILE A 249 6.14 -8.12 -15.61
C ILE A 249 6.07 -9.61 -15.30
N ASN A 250 6.18 -10.46 -16.32
CA ASN A 250 6.18 -11.90 -16.10
C ASN A 250 7.34 -12.35 -15.19
N ALA A 251 8.53 -11.80 -15.37
CA ALA A 251 9.69 -12.15 -14.57
C ALA A 251 9.59 -11.66 -13.11
N ILE A 252 9.08 -10.45 -12.86
CA ILE A 252 8.94 -9.94 -11.48
C ILE A 252 7.88 -10.71 -10.68
N LEU A 253 6.92 -11.34 -11.36
CA LEU A 253 5.90 -12.22 -10.76
C LEU A 253 6.42 -13.64 -10.50
N ASP A 254 7.69 -13.95 -10.79
CA ASP A 254 8.29 -15.22 -10.39
C ASP A 254 8.19 -15.43 -8.89
N ALA A 255 7.90 -16.66 -8.47
CA ALA A 255 7.62 -16.97 -7.06
C ALA A 255 8.80 -16.65 -6.12
N GLU A 256 10.06 -16.79 -6.59
CA GLU A 256 11.24 -16.46 -5.79
C GLU A 256 11.37 -14.94 -5.64
N ILE A 257 11.23 -14.20 -6.76
CA ILE A 257 11.31 -12.73 -6.76
C ILE A 257 10.15 -12.15 -5.95
N GLY A 258 8.92 -12.64 -6.16
CA GLY A 258 7.74 -12.20 -5.42
C GLY A 258 7.89 -12.42 -3.91
N ARG A 259 8.46 -13.56 -3.48
CA ARG A 259 8.77 -13.80 -2.07
C ARG A 259 9.79 -12.81 -1.53
N ASN A 260 10.86 -12.54 -2.28
CA ASN A 260 11.88 -11.57 -1.85
C ASN A 260 11.29 -10.17 -1.71
N ILE A 261 10.46 -9.74 -2.67
CA ILE A 261 9.74 -8.47 -2.60
C ILE A 261 8.86 -8.43 -1.34
N ALA A 262 8.10 -9.49 -1.06
CA ALA A 262 7.24 -9.56 0.13
C ALA A 262 8.04 -9.47 1.44
N VAL A 263 9.21 -10.10 1.51
CA VAL A 263 10.11 -10.05 2.70
C VAL A 263 10.74 -8.66 2.84
N ASN A 264 11.20 -8.04 1.76
CA ASN A 264 11.82 -6.71 1.81
C ASN A 264 10.83 -5.60 2.16
N ASN A 265 9.54 -5.85 1.95
CA ASN A 265 8.45 -4.92 2.26
C ASN A 265 7.79 -5.17 3.63
N GLN A 266 8.36 -6.08 4.44
CA GLN A 266 7.93 -6.30 5.82
C GLN A 266 8.55 -5.31 6.80
#